data_0f62a7228bc84d0cec80067a5725e0e6
#
_entry.id   0f62a7228bc84d0cec80067a5725e0e6
#
_cell.length_a   1.000
_cell.length_b   1.000
_cell.length_c   1.000
_cell.angle_alpha   90.00
_cell.angle_beta   90.00
_cell.angle_gamma   90.00
#
_symmetry.space_group_name_H-M   'P 1'
#
loop_
_entity.id
_entity.type
_entity.pdbx_description
1 polymer ?
#
loop_
_entity_poly.entity_id
_entity_poly.type
_entity_poly.pdbx_seq_one_letter_code
_entity_poly.pdbx_strand_id
1 'polypeptide(L)'
;MANVIKLKKGLDIPLEGKPVKEVVDAPRSEYYALIPDDFHGVIPKVIVKAGDHVDAGTPLMYDKNRPEVKFVSPVSGEVVAINRGERRKVLDITIKSDNEQTYVDFGKVDLTKLSGEQVKEFVLNAGLFPFIKQRPYDIIANPEVSPRDIFVSAWDSAPLAPDFAFVSKGEEKNFQAGLDALKKMTAGKVYVGMS
;
A
#
# COMPACT_ATOMS: atom_id res chain seq x y z
N MET A 1 -7.53 15.97 -29.38
CA MET A 1 -6.87 14.76 -29.90
C MET A 1 -5.76 14.39 -28.95
N ALA A 2 -5.69 13.13 -28.51
CA ALA A 2 -4.59 12.67 -27.68
C ALA A 2 -3.31 12.57 -28.53
N ASN A 3 -2.19 13.12 -28.03
CA ASN A 3 -0.90 12.94 -28.67
C ASN A 3 -0.42 11.51 -28.40
N VAL A 4 -0.39 10.68 -29.45
CA VAL A 4 0.12 9.31 -29.35
C VAL A 4 1.61 9.33 -29.68
N ILE A 5 2.43 8.98 -28.70
CA ILE A 5 3.87 8.82 -28.87
C ILE A 5 4.13 7.33 -29.11
N LYS A 6 4.61 6.98 -30.32
CA LYS A 6 5.03 5.63 -30.64
C LYS A 6 6.54 5.50 -30.45
N LEU A 7 6.96 4.64 -29.53
CA LEU A 7 8.34 4.25 -29.38
C LEU A 7 8.67 3.16 -30.41
N LYS A 8 9.72 3.37 -31.19
CA LYS A 8 10.17 2.38 -32.21
C LYS A 8 11.14 1.35 -31.64
N LYS A 9 11.76 1.66 -30.50
CA LYS A 9 12.76 0.80 -29.85
C LYS A 9 12.64 0.94 -28.34
N GLY A 10 12.54 -0.18 -27.63
CA GLY A 10 12.60 -0.25 -26.18
C GLY A 10 14.00 -0.63 -25.68
N LEU A 11 14.16 -0.58 -24.37
CA LEU A 11 15.31 -1.12 -23.65
C LEU A 11 14.83 -2.34 -22.88
N ASP A 12 14.88 -3.49 -23.53
CA ASP A 12 14.52 -4.75 -22.91
C ASP A 12 15.76 -5.37 -22.26
N ILE A 13 15.59 -5.96 -21.08
CA ILE A 13 16.62 -6.79 -20.45
C ILE A 13 16.33 -8.23 -20.86
N PRO A 14 17.14 -8.83 -21.75
CA PRO A 14 16.91 -10.18 -22.20
C PRO A 14 17.32 -11.19 -21.11
N LEU A 15 16.36 -11.67 -20.35
CA LEU A 15 16.53 -12.77 -19.43
C LEU A 15 16.18 -14.09 -20.12
N GLU A 16 16.95 -15.13 -19.84
CA GLU A 16 16.63 -16.48 -20.28
C GLU A 16 15.53 -17.07 -19.41
N GLY A 17 14.48 -17.60 -20.07
CA GLY A 17 13.32 -18.19 -19.40
C GLY A 17 12.23 -17.16 -19.02
N LYS A 18 11.14 -17.67 -18.48
CA LYS A 18 9.99 -16.91 -17.96
C LYS A 18 9.50 -17.53 -16.66
N PRO A 19 8.98 -16.73 -15.70
CA PRO A 19 8.31 -17.27 -14.52
C PRO A 19 7.15 -18.17 -14.91
N VAL A 20 7.01 -19.29 -14.23
CA VAL A 20 5.83 -20.16 -14.39
C VAL A 20 4.63 -19.43 -13.76
N LYS A 21 3.49 -19.43 -14.47
CA LYS A 21 2.25 -18.86 -13.96
C LYS A 21 1.56 -19.86 -13.03
N GLU A 22 2.04 -19.94 -11.82
CA GLU A 22 1.55 -20.84 -10.78
C GLU A 22 1.41 -20.09 -9.46
N VAL A 23 0.34 -20.38 -8.73
CA VAL A 23 0.15 -19.88 -7.36
C VAL A 23 0.71 -20.92 -6.41
N VAL A 24 1.68 -20.52 -5.60
CA VAL A 24 2.33 -21.39 -4.61
C VAL A 24 2.06 -20.85 -3.21
N ASP A 25 1.59 -21.70 -2.32
CA ASP A 25 1.44 -21.39 -0.90
C ASP A 25 2.81 -21.37 -0.23
N ALA A 26 3.29 -20.17 0.09
CA ALA A 26 4.53 -20.01 0.84
C ALA A 26 4.28 -20.22 2.35
N PRO A 27 5.22 -20.84 3.09
CA PRO A 27 5.13 -20.92 4.54
C PRO A 27 5.14 -19.50 5.14
N ARG A 28 4.31 -19.28 6.15
CA ARG A 28 4.30 -18.01 6.87
C ARG A 28 5.62 -17.77 7.57
N SER A 29 6.08 -16.51 7.53
CA SER A 29 7.23 -16.09 8.32
C SER A 29 6.84 -15.99 9.80
N GLU A 30 7.78 -16.29 10.68
CA GLU A 30 7.59 -16.10 12.12
C GLU A 30 7.64 -14.62 12.49
N TYR A 31 8.45 -13.82 11.78
CA TYR A 31 8.65 -12.40 12.04
C TYR A 31 8.34 -11.56 10.81
N TYR A 32 7.73 -10.41 11.07
CA TYR A 32 7.46 -9.35 10.09
C TYR A 32 8.00 -8.03 10.61
N ALA A 33 8.45 -7.18 9.71
CA ALA A 33 8.98 -5.87 10.07
C ALA A 33 8.33 -4.76 9.25
N LEU A 34 7.93 -3.68 9.92
CA LEU A 34 7.59 -2.43 9.29
C LEU A 34 8.82 -1.52 9.29
N ILE A 35 9.32 -1.18 8.10
CA ILE A 35 10.53 -0.39 7.89
C ILE A 35 10.12 1.02 7.45
N PRO A 36 10.33 2.07 8.30
CA PRO A 36 9.94 3.43 7.92
C PRO A 36 10.66 3.98 6.69
N ASP A 37 11.88 3.54 6.43
CA ASP A 37 12.70 3.98 5.28
C ASP A 37 12.12 3.53 3.92
N ASP A 38 11.23 2.52 3.88
CA ASP A 38 10.50 2.12 2.68
C ASP A 38 9.51 3.20 2.22
N PHE A 39 9.21 4.16 3.10
CA PHE A 39 8.31 5.27 2.82
C PHE A 39 9.09 6.59 2.77
N HIS A 40 9.47 6.98 1.56
CA HIS A 40 10.31 8.15 1.36
C HIS A 40 9.70 9.43 1.96
N GLY A 41 10.52 10.16 2.72
CA GLY A 41 10.16 11.46 3.32
C GLY A 41 9.32 11.37 4.62
N VAL A 42 9.01 10.18 5.11
CA VAL A 42 8.27 9.98 6.36
C VAL A 42 9.16 10.21 7.58
N ILE A 43 8.66 10.96 8.55
CA ILE A 43 9.27 11.09 9.87
C ILE A 43 8.44 10.24 10.85
N PRO A 44 8.87 9.01 11.19
CA PRO A 44 8.04 8.09 11.93
C PRO A 44 7.86 8.51 13.40
N LYS A 45 6.64 8.51 13.87
CA LYS A 45 6.28 8.56 15.27
C LYS A 45 5.66 7.23 15.66
N VAL A 46 6.45 6.38 16.33
CA VAL A 46 6.01 5.09 16.84
C VAL A 46 5.06 5.30 18.02
N ILE A 47 3.97 4.53 18.04
CA ILE A 47 2.91 4.61 19.05
C ILE A 47 2.72 3.31 19.83
N VAL A 48 3.45 2.26 19.48
CA VAL A 48 3.49 0.97 20.19
C VAL A 48 4.78 0.80 20.97
N LYS A 49 4.82 -0.19 21.83
CA LYS A 49 5.99 -0.59 22.64
C LYS A 49 6.28 -2.06 22.44
N ALA A 50 7.52 -2.48 22.72
CA ALA A 50 7.84 -3.89 22.81
C ALA A 50 7.02 -4.55 23.94
N GLY A 51 6.43 -5.71 23.63
CA GLY A 51 5.49 -6.43 24.46
C GLY A 51 4.02 -6.12 24.16
N ASP A 52 3.69 -5.10 23.35
CA ASP A 52 2.32 -4.84 22.96
C ASP A 52 1.84 -5.92 21.98
N HIS A 53 0.62 -6.44 22.18
CA HIS A 53 -0.04 -7.29 21.20
C HIS A 53 -0.89 -6.43 20.24
N VAL A 54 -0.83 -6.72 18.95
CA VAL A 54 -1.51 -5.96 17.89
C VAL A 54 -2.24 -6.90 16.93
N ASP A 55 -3.36 -6.43 16.41
CA ASP A 55 -4.08 -7.09 15.31
C ASP A 55 -3.53 -6.60 13.96
N ALA A 56 -3.70 -7.39 12.90
CA ALA A 56 -3.46 -6.92 11.54
C ALA A 56 -4.38 -5.72 11.26
N GLY A 57 -3.77 -4.58 10.87
CA GLY A 57 -4.48 -3.30 10.72
C GLY A 57 -4.33 -2.35 11.92
N THR A 58 -3.75 -2.78 13.04
CA THR A 58 -3.47 -1.89 14.16
C THR A 58 -2.36 -0.88 13.79
N PRO A 59 -2.55 0.43 14.00
CA PRO A 59 -1.51 1.42 13.75
C PRO A 59 -0.28 1.20 14.62
N LEU A 60 0.90 1.13 14.00
CA LEU A 60 2.20 0.99 14.66
C LEU A 60 2.93 2.33 14.76
N MET A 61 2.78 3.15 13.74
CA MET A 61 3.36 4.49 13.67
C MET A 61 2.51 5.39 12.77
N TYR A 62 2.81 6.68 12.82
CA TYR A 62 2.28 7.68 11.89
C TYR A 62 3.38 8.64 11.42
N ASP A 63 3.13 9.38 10.34
CA ASP A 63 4.02 10.46 9.92
C ASP A 63 3.87 11.66 10.86
N LYS A 64 4.96 12.09 11.50
CA LYS A 64 4.97 13.24 12.42
C LYS A 64 4.47 14.53 11.76
N ASN A 65 4.69 14.69 10.47
CA ASN A 65 4.26 15.88 9.72
C ASN A 65 2.78 15.82 9.31
N ARG A 66 2.21 14.58 9.28
CA ARG A 66 0.83 14.29 8.89
C ARG A 66 0.28 13.15 9.75
N PRO A 67 -0.16 13.46 10.98
CA PRO A 67 -0.54 12.43 11.95
C PRO A 67 -1.71 11.54 11.52
N GLU A 68 -2.51 11.97 10.56
CA GLU A 68 -3.58 11.19 9.93
C GLU A 68 -3.06 10.06 9.03
N VAL A 69 -1.82 10.16 8.54
CA VAL A 69 -1.17 9.12 7.74
C VAL A 69 -0.58 8.06 8.66
N LYS A 70 -1.31 6.96 8.80
CA LYS A 70 -0.98 5.85 9.70
C LYS A 70 -0.37 4.70 8.92
N PHE A 71 0.55 3.98 9.58
CA PHE A 71 1.19 2.77 9.08
C PHE A 71 0.81 1.64 10.03
N VAL A 72 0.15 0.64 9.49
CA VAL A 72 -0.49 -0.42 10.26
C VAL A 72 0.30 -1.72 10.23
N SER A 73 0.03 -2.58 11.21
CA SER A 73 0.61 -3.92 11.27
C SER A 73 0.12 -4.78 10.10
N PRO A 74 1.01 -5.46 9.38
CA PRO A 74 0.61 -6.40 8.33
C PRO A 74 0.07 -7.72 8.88
N VAL A 75 0.33 -8.02 10.14
CA VAL A 75 -0.05 -9.27 10.80
C VAL A 75 -0.53 -9.02 12.22
N SER A 76 -1.27 -9.95 12.82
CA SER A 76 -1.47 -9.95 14.27
C SER A 76 -0.29 -10.63 14.97
N GLY A 77 0.04 -10.15 16.15
CA GLY A 77 1.12 -10.69 16.94
C GLY A 77 1.70 -9.73 17.98
N GLU A 78 2.80 -10.14 18.59
CA GLU A 78 3.50 -9.35 19.59
C GLU A 78 4.57 -8.47 18.95
N VAL A 79 4.61 -7.20 19.30
CA VAL A 79 5.72 -6.29 18.96
C VAL A 79 6.93 -6.70 19.79
N VAL A 80 7.87 -7.41 19.20
CA VAL A 80 9.04 -7.94 19.92
C VAL A 80 10.20 -6.96 19.99
N ALA A 81 10.32 -6.06 19.01
CA ALA A 81 11.40 -5.07 18.98
C ALA A 81 11.01 -3.79 18.24
N ILE A 82 11.59 -2.68 18.68
CA ILE A 82 11.62 -1.40 17.95
C ILE A 82 13.10 -1.04 17.81
N ASN A 83 13.69 -1.44 16.69
CA ASN A 83 15.10 -1.24 16.46
C ASN A 83 15.41 0.21 16.10
N ARG A 84 16.46 0.73 16.72
CA ARG A 84 16.89 2.12 16.53
C ARG A 84 18.37 2.18 16.21
N GLY A 85 18.68 2.98 15.20
CA GLY A 85 20.06 3.28 14.81
C GLY A 85 20.56 4.58 15.43
N GLU A 86 21.55 5.17 14.78
CA GLU A 86 22.14 6.44 15.18
C GLU A 86 21.08 7.53 15.30
N ARG A 87 21.30 8.46 16.24
CA ARG A 87 20.39 9.59 16.54
C ARG A 87 18.95 9.16 16.83
N ARG A 88 18.76 7.93 17.35
CA ARG A 88 17.46 7.32 17.66
C ARG A 88 16.54 7.12 16.45
N LYS A 89 17.10 7.10 15.23
CA LYS A 89 16.34 6.79 14.01
C LYS A 89 15.67 5.41 14.16
N VAL A 90 14.38 5.32 13.90
CA VAL A 90 13.68 4.03 13.88
C VAL A 90 14.10 3.30 12.60
N LEU A 91 14.68 2.11 12.75
CA LEU A 91 15.08 1.25 11.65
C LEU A 91 13.92 0.35 11.24
N ASP A 92 13.32 -0.32 12.22
CA ASP A 92 12.16 -1.18 12.00
C ASP A 92 11.35 -1.36 13.29
N ILE A 93 10.12 -1.85 13.10
CA ILE A 93 9.22 -2.33 14.15
C ILE A 93 8.96 -3.79 13.82
N THR A 94 9.52 -4.70 14.62
CA THR A 94 9.44 -6.14 14.39
C THR A 94 8.29 -6.76 15.18
N ILE A 95 7.46 -7.56 14.49
CA ILE A 95 6.31 -8.26 15.06
C ILE A 95 6.53 -9.76 14.91
N LYS A 96 6.37 -10.50 16.00
CA LYS A 96 6.28 -11.95 15.98
C LYS A 96 4.84 -12.33 15.70
N SER A 97 4.61 -12.97 14.55
CA SER A 97 3.28 -13.31 14.08
C SER A 97 2.59 -14.37 14.93
N ASP A 98 1.29 -14.21 15.17
CA ASP A 98 0.46 -15.24 15.77
C ASP A 98 0.23 -16.40 14.78
N ASN A 99 -0.04 -17.59 15.31
CA ASN A 99 -0.43 -18.74 14.50
C ASN A 99 -1.79 -18.51 13.83
N GLU A 100 -2.74 -17.96 14.59
CA GLU A 100 -4.07 -17.58 14.10
C GLU A 100 -4.13 -16.05 14.00
N GLN A 101 -4.42 -15.53 12.80
CA GLN A 101 -4.42 -14.11 12.56
C GLN A 101 -5.75 -13.47 12.98
N THR A 102 -5.64 -12.39 13.74
CA THR A 102 -6.75 -11.49 14.08
C THR A 102 -6.63 -10.18 13.31
N TYR A 103 -7.77 -9.53 13.07
CA TYR A 103 -7.83 -8.36 12.19
C TYR A 103 -8.64 -7.25 12.84
N VAL A 104 -8.21 -6.02 12.63
CA VAL A 104 -9.04 -4.86 12.96
C VAL A 104 -10.25 -4.86 12.03
N ASP A 105 -11.45 -4.86 12.60
CA ASP A 105 -12.69 -4.74 11.82
C ASP A 105 -12.95 -3.25 11.51
N PHE A 106 -12.73 -2.84 10.27
CA PHE A 106 -13.06 -1.49 9.78
C PHE A 106 -14.53 -1.37 9.36
N GLY A 107 -15.33 -2.42 9.52
CA GLY A 107 -16.73 -2.48 9.12
C GLY A 107 -16.93 -2.62 7.61
N LYS A 108 -18.19 -2.88 7.23
CA LYS A 108 -18.61 -2.91 5.82
C LYS A 108 -19.17 -1.55 5.44
N VAL A 109 -18.62 -0.97 4.39
CA VAL A 109 -19.05 0.34 3.88
C VAL A 109 -19.73 0.19 2.52
N ASP A 110 -20.84 0.92 2.36
CA ASP A 110 -21.51 1.06 1.08
C ASP A 110 -20.95 2.30 0.38
N LEU A 111 -20.06 2.10 -0.57
CA LEU A 111 -19.42 3.19 -1.31
C LEU A 111 -20.43 4.14 -1.97
N THR A 112 -21.63 3.66 -2.31
CA THR A 112 -22.64 4.53 -2.97
C THR A 112 -23.13 5.66 -2.07
N LYS A 113 -23.08 5.45 -0.75
CA LYS A 113 -23.56 6.38 0.28
C LYS A 113 -22.49 7.31 0.83
N LEU A 114 -21.21 7.03 0.56
CA LEU A 114 -20.09 7.81 1.08
C LEU A 114 -19.73 8.97 0.16
N SER A 115 -19.39 10.10 0.77
CA SER A 115 -18.71 11.20 0.08
C SER A 115 -17.23 10.88 -0.18
N GLY A 116 -16.57 11.63 -1.05
CA GLY A 116 -15.13 11.47 -1.31
C GLY A 116 -14.26 11.67 -0.06
N GLU A 117 -14.63 12.63 0.80
CA GLU A 117 -13.94 12.87 2.08
C GLU A 117 -14.08 11.70 3.04
N GLN A 118 -15.28 11.11 3.13
CA GLN A 118 -15.51 9.91 3.97
C GLN A 118 -14.74 8.70 3.46
N VAL A 119 -14.64 8.51 2.14
CA VAL A 119 -13.81 7.45 1.55
C VAL A 119 -12.34 7.69 1.87
N LYS A 120 -11.85 8.93 1.74
CA LYS A 120 -10.48 9.30 2.09
C LYS A 120 -10.18 9.04 3.57
N GLU A 121 -11.07 9.43 4.47
CA GLU A 121 -10.95 9.18 5.90
C GLU A 121 -10.90 7.68 6.21
N PHE A 122 -11.76 6.89 5.55
CA PHE A 122 -11.73 5.43 5.68
C PHE A 122 -10.39 4.83 5.23
N VAL A 123 -9.86 5.26 4.09
CA VAL A 123 -8.56 4.83 3.55
C VAL A 123 -7.40 5.23 4.47
N LEU A 124 -7.45 6.42 5.08
CA LEU A 124 -6.48 6.88 6.08
C LEU A 124 -6.52 6.02 7.34
N ASN A 125 -7.72 5.76 7.87
CA ASN A 125 -7.88 4.97 9.08
C ASN A 125 -7.52 3.50 8.90
N ALA A 126 -7.76 2.94 7.71
CA ALA A 126 -7.37 1.58 7.36
C ALA A 126 -5.86 1.42 7.06
N GLY A 127 -5.07 2.50 7.10
CA GLY A 127 -3.63 2.46 6.81
C GLY A 127 -3.29 2.17 5.36
N LEU A 128 -4.22 2.41 4.44
CA LEU A 128 -4.02 2.20 3.00
C LEU A 128 -3.49 3.45 2.28
N PHE A 129 -3.64 4.63 2.89
CA PHE A 129 -3.25 5.89 2.30
C PHE A 129 -1.74 6.01 1.98
N PRO A 130 -0.80 5.43 2.74
CA PRO A 130 0.63 5.45 2.43
C PRO A 130 1.01 4.88 1.07
N PHE A 131 0.15 4.06 0.46
CA PHE A 131 0.35 3.50 -0.88
C PHE A 131 -0.09 4.43 -2.01
N ILE A 132 -0.74 5.56 -1.70
CA ILE A 132 -1.10 6.59 -2.66
C ILE A 132 0.02 7.61 -2.74
N LYS A 133 0.71 7.64 -3.88
CA LYS A 133 1.87 8.50 -4.08
C LYS A 133 1.56 9.72 -4.92
N GLN A 134 2.21 10.82 -4.61
CA GLN A 134 2.10 12.09 -5.31
C GLN A 134 3.26 12.27 -6.28
N ARG A 135 2.95 12.52 -7.55
CA ARG A 135 3.95 12.88 -8.55
C ARG A 135 4.22 14.40 -8.52
N PRO A 136 5.42 14.85 -8.95
CA PRO A 136 6.53 14.08 -9.54
C PRO A 136 7.49 13.45 -8.52
N TYR A 137 7.38 13.76 -7.23
CA TYR A 137 8.41 13.44 -6.22
C TYR A 137 8.32 12.02 -5.65
N ASP A 138 7.30 11.26 -6.02
CA ASP A 138 7.04 9.89 -5.54
C ASP A 138 6.98 9.75 -4.01
N ILE A 139 6.50 10.80 -3.36
CA ILE A 139 6.23 10.84 -1.92
C ILE A 139 4.77 10.44 -1.65
N ILE A 140 4.45 10.09 -0.40
CA ILE A 140 3.06 9.88 0.02
C ILE A 140 2.25 11.14 -0.28
N ALA A 141 1.08 10.95 -0.88
CA ALA A 141 0.19 12.05 -1.25
C ALA A 141 -0.19 12.90 -0.02
N ASN A 142 -0.41 14.19 -0.25
CA ASN A 142 -0.93 15.06 0.80
C ASN A 142 -2.45 14.85 0.94
N PRO A 143 -2.95 14.35 2.08
CA PRO A 143 -4.39 14.10 2.27
C PRO A 143 -5.24 15.39 2.29
N GLU A 144 -4.64 16.55 2.54
CA GLU A 144 -5.33 17.84 2.50
C GLU A 144 -5.59 18.35 1.07
N VAL A 145 -4.87 17.78 0.08
CA VAL A 145 -4.97 18.21 -1.31
C VAL A 145 -5.78 17.21 -2.11
N SER A 146 -6.84 17.67 -2.76
CA SER A 146 -7.60 16.84 -3.71
C SER A 146 -6.78 16.61 -4.98
N PRO A 147 -6.53 15.36 -5.39
CA PRO A 147 -5.81 15.09 -6.61
C PRO A 147 -6.63 15.49 -7.84
N ARG A 148 -5.95 16.05 -8.86
CA ARG A 148 -6.58 16.35 -10.15
C ARG A 148 -7.04 15.06 -10.83
N ASP A 149 -6.17 14.05 -10.91
CA ASP A 149 -6.41 12.74 -11.51
C ASP A 149 -5.66 11.68 -10.71
N ILE A 150 -6.10 10.42 -10.80
CA ILE A 150 -5.46 9.28 -10.15
C ILE A 150 -5.04 8.28 -11.23
N PHE A 151 -3.82 7.77 -11.13
CA PHE A 151 -3.26 6.77 -12.02
C PHE A 151 -3.00 5.48 -11.23
N VAL A 152 -3.58 4.39 -11.70
CA VAL A 152 -3.39 3.05 -11.16
C VAL A 152 -2.54 2.24 -12.13
N SER A 153 -1.41 1.74 -11.66
CA SER A 153 -0.57 0.84 -12.47
C SER A 153 -1.01 -0.60 -12.21
N ALA A 154 -1.58 -1.22 -13.22
CA ALA A 154 -1.91 -2.64 -13.25
C ALA A 154 -0.96 -3.41 -14.20
N TRP A 155 0.25 -2.87 -14.39
CA TRP A 155 1.29 -3.46 -15.22
C TRP A 155 2.67 -3.01 -14.71
N ASP A 156 3.61 -3.93 -14.76
CA ASP A 156 5.02 -3.66 -14.46
C ASP A 156 5.86 -4.23 -15.61
N SER A 157 6.87 -3.47 -16.05
CA SER A 157 7.79 -3.86 -17.11
C SER A 157 9.06 -4.52 -16.60
N ALA A 158 9.24 -4.67 -15.30
CA ALA A 158 10.41 -5.36 -14.74
C ALA A 158 10.42 -6.82 -15.19
N PRO A 159 11.58 -7.41 -15.52
CA PRO A 159 11.67 -8.73 -16.17
C PRO A 159 11.01 -9.88 -15.40
N LEU A 160 11.00 -9.81 -14.07
CA LEU A 160 10.42 -10.83 -13.18
C LEU A 160 9.18 -10.33 -12.43
N ALA A 161 8.59 -9.21 -12.89
CA ALA A 161 7.38 -8.68 -12.28
C ALA A 161 6.21 -9.68 -12.43
N PRO A 162 5.33 -9.77 -11.44
CA PRO A 162 4.14 -10.61 -11.54
C PRO A 162 3.21 -10.11 -12.64
N ASP A 163 2.62 -11.05 -13.38
CA ASP A 163 1.57 -10.74 -14.36
C ASP A 163 0.29 -10.35 -13.63
N PHE A 164 -0.09 -9.07 -13.71
CA PHE A 164 -1.25 -8.56 -13.01
C PHE A 164 -2.55 -9.29 -13.40
N ALA A 165 -2.74 -9.60 -14.66
CA ALA A 165 -3.94 -10.31 -15.13
C ALA A 165 -4.02 -11.72 -14.54
N PHE A 166 -2.87 -12.37 -14.32
CA PHE A 166 -2.81 -13.67 -13.68
C PHE A 166 -3.12 -13.58 -12.17
N VAL A 167 -2.46 -12.67 -11.45
CA VAL A 167 -2.61 -12.59 -9.96
C VAL A 167 -3.95 -12.01 -9.53
N SER A 168 -4.61 -11.20 -10.37
CA SER A 168 -5.92 -10.61 -10.08
C SER A 168 -7.11 -11.44 -10.54
N LYS A 169 -6.86 -12.61 -11.12
CA LYS A 169 -7.92 -13.48 -11.64
C LYS A 169 -8.86 -13.93 -10.51
N GLY A 170 -10.15 -13.64 -10.68
CA GLY A 170 -11.19 -13.93 -9.68
C GLY A 170 -11.46 -12.78 -8.70
N GLU A 171 -10.64 -11.73 -8.72
CA GLU A 171 -10.75 -10.56 -7.85
C GLU A 171 -11.25 -9.30 -8.59
N GLU A 172 -11.84 -9.46 -9.78
CA GLU A 172 -12.26 -8.34 -10.64
C GLU A 172 -13.28 -7.43 -9.94
N LYS A 173 -14.17 -8.01 -9.13
CA LYS A 173 -15.18 -7.23 -8.36
C LYS A 173 -14.52 -6.38 -7.28
N ASN A 174 -13.53 -6.93 -6.57
CA ASN A 174 -12.78 -6.22 -5.54
C ASN A 174 -11.92 -5.11 -6.16
N PHE A 175 -11.27 -5.40 -7.30
CA PHE A 175 -10.52 -4.41 -8.05
C PHE A 175 -11.42 -3.26 -8.53
N GLN A 176 -12.59 -3.55 -9.09
CA GLN A 176 -13.55 -2.53 -9.51
C GLN A 176 -14.02 -1.69 -8.30
N ALA A 177 -14.34 -2.29 -7.17
CA ALA A 177 -14.71 -1.57 -5.95
C ALA A 177 -13.60 -0.62 -5.49
N GLY A 178 -12.33 -1.03 -5.60
CA GLY A 178 -11.18 -0.16 -5.33
C GLY A 178 -11.11 1.04 -6.28
N LEU A 179 -11.34 0.83 -7.58
CA LEU A 179 -11.39 1.91 -8.57
C LEU A 179 -12.54 2.89 -8.29
N ASP A 180 -13.70 2.38 -7.90
CA ASP A 180 -14.88 3.19 -7.55
C ASP A 180 -14.61 4.03 -6.29
N ALA A 181 -13.89 3.48 -5.31
CA ALA A 181 -13.43 4.22 -4.13
C ALA A 181 -12.46 5.36 -4.53
N LEU A 182 -11.44 5.05 -5.33
CA LEU A 182 -10.48 6.05 -5.82
C LEU A 182 -11.16 7.15 -6.64
N LYS A 183 -12.16 6.79 -7.45
CA LYS A 183 -12.92 7.76 -8.24
C LYS A 183 -13.64 8.81 -7.39
N LYS A 184 -14.05 8.45 -6.18
CA LYS A 184 -14.67 9.39 -5.24
C LYS A 184 -13.67 10.37 -4.61
N MET A 185 -12.37 10.01 -4.60
CA MET A 185 -11.32 10.84 -4.02
C MET A 185 -10.77 11.90 -4.98
N THR A 186 -11.24 11.95 -6.23
CA THR A 186 -10.84 12.96 -7.22
C THR A 186 -12.03 13.54 -7.97
N ALA A 187 -11.98 14.84 -8.29
CA ALA A 187 -12.91 15.47 -9.20
C ALA A 187 -12.62 15.12 -10.68
N GLY A 188 -11.41 14.65 -10.98
CA GLY A 188 -10.95 14.29 -12.32
C GLY A 188 -11.26 12.86 -12.72
N LYS A 189 -10.27 12.15 -13.25
CA LYS A 189 -10.41 10.79 -13.75
C LYS A 189 -9.48 9.83 -13.03
N VAL A 190 -9.87 8.55 -13.00
CA VAL A 190 -8.99 7.45 -12.64
C VAL A 190 -8.56 6.76 -13.93
N TYR A 191 -7.27 6.68 -14.16
CA TYR A 191 -6.66 6.03 -15.31
C TYR A 191 -6.02 4.71 -14.84
N VAL A 192 -6.27 3.64 -15.56
CA VAL A 192 -5.65 2.33 -15.29
C VAL A 192 -4.69 2.01 -16.43
N GLY A 193 -3.40 1.88 -16.11
CA GLY A 193 -2.38 1.40 -17.03
C GLY A 193 -2.35 -0.12 -17.01
N MET A 194 -2.57 -0.74 -18.17
CA MET A 194 -2.52 -2.20 -18.35
C MET A 194 -1.57 -2.53 -19.50
N SER A 195 -1.06 -3.77 -19.55
CA SER A 195 -0.24 -4.29 -20.67
C SER A 195 -1.07 -4.59 -21.91
#